data_931e0bb3df037c8eb5e5ee2e2387ee6a
#
_entry.id   931e0bb3df037c8eb5e5ee2e2387ee6a
#
_cell.length_a   1.000
_cell.length_b   1.000
_cell.length_c   1.000
_cell.angle_alpha   90.00
_cell.angle_beta   90.00
_cell.angle_gamma   90.00
#
_symmetry.space_group_name_H-M   'P 1'
#
loop_
_entity.id
_entity.type
_entity.pdbx_description
1 polymer ?
#
loop_
_entity_poly.entity_id
_entity_poly.type
_entity_poly.pdbx_seq_one_letter_code
_entity_poly.pdbx_strand_id
1 'polypeptide(L)'
;MARGRPARATVYARLDAAIAELRERFGGLPSPKESEQIWSDIWHVEAHHSTALEGNTLVLREVEALLEQGRAVGAKPLREYLEVKGYGDAARWVYAQALEPGDWHDGNLISVQEVRHIHVLAMTPVWQITPHPDATDREGPGQFREHDIRPFGGGMTPPSWPLVGARLQDWADGLNEREDTLRSPHPGQSLPELLAQVHNEFERVHPFIDGNGRAGRLVLNLVLVRLGYPPVIVLKQQRAQYLAAMQQADHGDFGPLGELLARAMNDNLNRFIVPNVAGPARLVPLAALVNEAYSLAALRQAAQRGRLDAVQ
;
A
#
# COMPACT_ATOMS: atom_id res chain seq x y z
N MET A 1 7.67 -26.08 -23.07
CA MET A 1 8.43 -25.60 -21.91
C MET A 1 7.53 -24.74 -21.06
N ALA A 2 7.33 -25.07 -19.79
CA ALA A 2 6.58 -24.22 -18.87
C ALA A 2 7.35 -22.89 -18.72
N ARG A 3 6.83 -21.83 -19.30
CA ARG A 3 7.42 -20.48 -19.15
C ARG A 3 7.21 -20.08 -17.69
N GLY A 4 8.31 -20.00 -16.93
CA GLY A 4 8.31 -19.61 -15.53
C GLY A 4 7.77 -18.20 -15.28
N ARG A 5 7.61 -17.82 -14.00
CA ARG A 5 7.30 -16.46 -13.56
C ARG A 5 8.32 -15.48 -14.17
N PRO A 6 7.91 -14.28 -14.65
CA PRO A 6 8.86 -13.28 -15.14
C PRO A 6 9.95 -12.99 -14.11
N ALA A 7 11.20 -12.82 -14.55
CA ALA A 7 12.28 -12.42 -13.66
C ALA A 7 12.00 -11.05 -13.01
N ARG A 8 12.51 -10.85 -11.80
CA ARG A 8 12.36 -9.60 -11.03
C ARG A 8 12.73 -8.37 -11.86
N ALA A 9 13.89 -8.41 -12.55
CA ALA A 9 14.32 -7.32 -13.42
C ALA A 9 13.29 -6.98 -14.52
N THR A 10 12.59 -7.98 -15.07
CA THR A 10 11.53 -7.74 -16.06
C THR A 10 10.31 -7.04 -15.43
N VAL A 11 9.99 -7.36 -14.17
CA VAL A 11 8.89 -6.70 -13.45
C VAL A 11 9.21 -5.23 -13.20
N TYR A 12 10.44 -4.95 -12.77
CA TYR A 12 10.90 -3.57 -12.53
C TYR A 12 10.93 -2.75 -13.81
N ALA A 13 11.53 -3.28 -14.88
CA ALA A 13 11.56 -2.59 -16.17
C ALA A 13 10.16 -2.30 -16.75
N ARG A 14 9.17 -3.16 -16.50
CA ARG A 14 7.77 -2.89 -16.85
C ARG A 14 7.16 -1.76 -16.04
N LEU A 15 7.42 -1.74 -14.73
CA LEU A 15 6.95 -0.66 -13.87
C LEU A 15 7.54 0.68 -14.33
N ASP A 16 8.86 0.73 -14.56
CA ASP A 16 9.55 1.94 -15.00
C ASP A 16 8.97 2.46 -16.33
N ALA A 17 8.76 1.57 -17.30
CA ALA A 17 8.16 1.92 -18.59
C ALA A 17 6.71 2.43 -18.44
N ALA A 18 5.91 1.79 -17.60
CA ALA A 18 4.52 2.18 -17.38
C ALA A 18 4.42 3.53 -16.65
N ILE A 19 5.30 3.79 -15.69
CA ILE A 19 5.37 5.09 -14.99
C ILE A 19 5.87 6.20 -15.93
N ALA A 20 6.86 5.93 -16.77
CA ALA A 20 7.30 6.87 -17.80
C ALA A 20 6.14 7.22 -18.75
N GLU A 21 5.42 6.23 -19.25
CA GLU A 21 4.23 6.45 -20.09
C GLU A 21 3.16 7.27 -19.36
N LEU A 22 2.86 6.95 -18.09
CA LEU A 22 1.89 7.69 -17.29
C LEU A 22 2.26 9.18 -17.18
N ARG A 23 3.53 9.47 -16.91
CA ARG A 23 4.03 10.86 -16.80
C ARG A 23 4.02 11.60 -18.14
N GLU A 24 4.54 10.99 -19.18
CA GLU A 24 4.72 11.63 -20.49
C GLU A 24 3.40 11.85 -21.23
N ARG A 25 2.46 10.92 -21.10
CA ARG A 25 1.23 10.93 -21.92
C ARG A 25 -0.01 11.38 -21.16
N PHE A 26 -0.03 11.26 -19.84
CA PHE A 26 -1.21 11.55 -19.02
C PHE A 26 -0.93 12.57 -17.90
N GLY A 27 0.29 13.12 -17.83
CA GLY A 27 0.64 14.12 -16.83
C GLY A 27 0.88 13.57 -15.41
N GLY A 28 0.95 12.26 -15.26
CA GLY A 28 1.14 11.59 -13.96
C GLY A 28 -0.15 11.03 -13.37
N LEU A 29 -0.16 10.85 -12.03
CA LEU A 29 -1.35 10.39 -11.32
C LEU A 29 -2.45 11.45 -11.36
N PRO A 30 -3.72 11.06 -11.61
CA PRO A 30 -4.83 11.99 -11.60
C PRO A 30 -5.08 12.56 -10.20
N SER A 31 -5.51 13.82 -10.09
CA SER A 31 -5.85 14.38 -8.79
C SER A 31 -7.15 13.78 -8.22
N PRO A 32 -7.32 13.72 -6.87
CA PRO A 32 -8.55 13.24 -6.26
C PRO A 32 -9.79 14.03 -6.68
N LYS A 33 -9.66 15.33 -6.93
CA LYS A 33 -10.79 16.18 -7.36
C LYS A 33 -11.22 15.90 -8.80
N GLU A 34 -10.25 15.58 -9.67
CA GLU A 34 -10.52 15.31 -11.10
C GLU A 34 -11.00 13.87 -11.32
N SER A 35 -10.67 12.95 -10.42
CA SER A 35 -10.88 11.52 -10.60
C SER A 35 -11.26 10.82 -9.31
N GLU A 36 -12.22 11.36 -8.56
CA GLU A 36 -12.68 10.82 -7.27
C GLU A 36 -13.04 9.33 -7.37
N GLN A 37 -13.66 8.90 -8.47
CA GLN A 37 -14.06 7.51 -8.67
C GLN A 37 -12.85 6.57 -8.70
N ILE A 38 -11.74 6.95 -9.36
CA ILE A 38 -10.52 6.12 -9.41
C ILE A 38 -9.99 5.88 -7.99
N TRP A 39 -9.92 6.94 -7.22
CA TRP A 39 -9.39 6.88 -5.87
C TRP A 39 -10.32 6.14 -4.92
N SER A 40 -11.65 6.31 -5.07
CA SER A 40 -12.61 5.55 -4.26
C SER A 40 -12.53 4.05 -4.53
N ASP A 41 -12.43 3.63 -5.76
CA ASP A 41 -12.26 2.22 -6.13
C ASP A 41 -10.96 1.64 -5.52
N ILE A 42 -9.87 2.43 -5.53
CA ILE A 42 -8.59 2.04 -4.94
C ILE A 42 -8.74 1.86 -3.42
N TRP A 43 -9.22 2.87 -2.68
CA TRP A 43 -9.25 2.76 -1.22
C TRP A 43 -10.26 1.75 -0.69
N HIS A 44 -11.36 1.44 -1.42
CA HIS A 44 -12.29 0.37 -1.05
C HIS A 44 -11.59 -1.00 -1.11
N VAL A 45 -10.89 -1.27 -2.21
CA VAL A 45 -10.14 -2.52 -2.39
C VAL A 45 -8.99 -2.60 -1.39
N GLU A 46 -8.29 -1.49 -1.16
CA GLU A 46 -7.21 -1.41 -0.18
C GLU A 46 -7.71 -1.67 1.25
N ALA A 47 -8.80 -1.00 1.67
CA ALA A 47 -9.39 -1.19 2.99
C ALA A 47 -9.81 -2.65 3.21
N HIS A 48 -10.46 -3.27 2.20
CA HIS A 48 -10.80 -4.69 2.26
C HIS A 48 -9.58 -5.58 2.47
N HIS A 49 -8.55 -5.42 1.64
CA HIS A 49 -7.40 -6.32 1.69
C HIS A 49 -6.51 -6.05 2.91
N SER A 50 -6.25 -4.79 3.22
CA SER A 50 -5.36 -4.42 4.32
C SER A 50 -5.93 -4.82 5.69
N THR A 51 -7.23 -4.64 5.93
CA THR A 51 -7.86 -5.13 7.17
C THR A 51 -7.95 -6.65 7.21
N ALA A 52 -8.17 -7.31 6.06
CA ALA A 52 -8.18 -8.77 5.98
C ALA A 52 -6.80 -9.42 6.21
N LEU A 53 -5.70 -8.72 5.97
CA LEU A 53 -4.35 -9.16 6.37
C LEU A 53 -4.23 -9.30 7.90
N GLU A 54 -4.97 -8.47 8.65
CA GLU A 54 -5.03 -8.48 10.12
C GLU A 54 -6.16 -9.39 10.68
N GLY A 55 -6.88 -10.08 9.79
CA GLY A 55 -7.89 -11.07 10.18
C GLY A 55 -9.35 -10.61 10.05
N ASN A 56 -9.62 -9.42 9.51
CA ASN A 56 -10.97 -8.97 9.21
C ASN A 56 -11.64 -9.86 8.15
N THR A 57 -12.92 -10.16 8.32
CA THR A 57 -13.64 -11.14 7.49
C THR A 57 -14.69 -10.53 6.55
N LEU A 58 -14.84 -9.19 6.52
CA LEU A 58 -15.73 -8.54 5.57
C LEU A 58 -15.32 -8.86 4.12
N VAL A 59 -16.31 -9.13 3.27
CA VAL A 59 -16.07 -9.27 1.83
C VAL A 59 -16.16 -7.90 1.15
N LEU A 60 -15.57 -7.76 -0.04
CA LEU A 60 -15.44 -6.46 -0.71
C LEU A 60 -16.78 -5.71 -0.83
N ARG A 61 -17.87 -6.38 -1.22
CA ARG A 61 -19.21 -5.76 -1.32
C ARG A 61 -19.74 -5.21 0.03
N GLU A 62 -19.34 -5.80 1.16
CA GLU A 62 -19.71 -5.30 2.50
C GLU A 62 -18.90 -4.07 2.85
N VAL A 63 -17.63 -4.03 2.41
CA VAL A 63 -16.74 -2.86 2.53
C VAL A 63 -17.27 -1.70 1.69
N GLU A 64 -17.62 -1.93 0.44
CA GLU A 64 -18.21 -0.94 -0.47
C GLU A 64 -19.51 -0.35 0.13
N ALA A 65 -20.43 -1.21 0.58
CA ALA A 65 -21.69 -0.76 1.21
C ALA A 65 -21.43 0.08 2.48
N LEU A 66 -20.39 -0.27 3.25
CA LEU A 66 -20.03 0.48 4.45
C LEU A 66 -19.42 1.86 4.10
N LEU A 67 -18.46 1.89 3.19
CA LEU A 67 -17.70 3.10 2.90
C LEU A 67 -18.45 4.09 2.00
N GLU A 68 -19.27 3.61 1.06
CA GLU A 68 -20.05 4.46 0.16
C GLU A 68 -21.40 4.88 0.78
N GLN A 69 -22.09 3.95 1.44
CA GLN A 69 -23.47 4.13 1.86
C GLN A 69 -23.62 4.28 3.38
N GLY A 70 -22.54 4.09 4.14
CA GLY A 70 -22.58 4.07 5.62
C GLY A 70 -23.36 2.89 6.20
N ARG A 71 -23.56 1.81 5.42
CA ARG A 71 -24.40 0.67 5.78
C ARG A 71 -23.58 -0.54 6.18
N ALA A 72 -23.67 -0.96 7.44
CA ALA A 72 -23.19 -2.25 7.89
C ALA A 72 -24.12 -3.35 7.35
N VAL A 73 -23.64 -4.13 6.38
CA VAL A 73 -24.36 -5.23 5.75
C VAL A 73 -23.74 -6.55 6.21
N GLY A 74 -24.59 -7.52 6.51
CA GLY A 74 -24.16 -8.82 7.04
C GLY A 74 -24.19 -8.88 8.57
N ALA A 75 -23.83 -10.04 9.13
CA ALA A 75 -23.87 -10.32 10.58
C ALA A 75 -22.45 -10.48 11.14
N LYS A 76 -21.60 -9.48 10.91
CA LYS A 76 -20.24 -9.46 11.43
C LYS A 76 -20.14 -8.68 12.74
N PRO A 77 -19.13 -8.93 13.59
CA PRO A 77 -18.87 -8.11 14.77
C PRO A 77 -18.72 -6.63 14.40
N LEU A 78 -19.28 -5.73 15.21
CA LEU A 78 -19.17 -4.26 15.00
C LEU A 78 -17.71 -3.82 14.86
N ARG A 79 -16.80 -4.44 15.60
CA ARG A 79 -15.36 -4.20 15.52
C ARG A 79 -14.86 -4.27 14.08
N GLU A 80 -15.25 -5.28 13.30
CA GLU A 80 -14.77 -5.47 11.93
C GLU A 80 -15.21 -4.33 11.00
N TYR A 81 -16.44 -3.82 11.15
CA TYR A 81 -16.91 -2.66 10.41
C TYR A 81 -16.13 -1.39 10.77
N LEU A 82 -15.83 -1.20 12.05
CA LEU A 82 -15.09 -0.03 12.51
C LEU A 82 -13.61 -0.06 12.10
N GLU A 83 -13.00 -1.23 12.03
CA GLU A 83 -11.64 -1.40 11.46
C GLU A 83 -11.61 -0.98 9.99
N VAL A 84 -12.58 -1.41 9.19
CA VAL A 84 -12.69 -1.03 7.77
C VAL A 84 -13.01 0.46 7.62
N LYS A 85 -13.94 1.00 8.44
CA LYS A 85 -14.28 2.42 8.41
C LYS A 85 -13.07 3.30 8.70
N GLY A 86 -12.33 2.99 9.77
CA GLY A 86 -11.12 3.73 10.14
C GLY A 86 -10.05 3.66 9.05
N TYR A 87 -9.82 2.47 8.48
CA TYR A 87 -8.87 2.33 7.38
C TYR A 87 -9.29 3.14 6.15
N GLY A 88 -10.56 3.09 5.76
CA GLY A 88 -11.08 3.84 4.62
C GLY A 88 -10.96 5.36 4.80
N ASP A 89 -11.25 5.87 6.01
CA ASP A 89 -11.08 7.29 6.34
C ASP A 89 -9.59 7.71 6.26
N ALA A 90 -8.71 6.87 6.77
CA ALA A 90 -7.27 7.11 6.71
C ALA A 90 -6.74 7.06 5.26
N ALA A 91 -7.18 6.10 4.45
CA ALA A 91 -6.78 6.00 3.04
C ALA A 91 -7.25 7.23 2.24
N ARG A 92 -8.49 7.66 2.43
CA ARG A 92 -9.00 8.89 1.81
C ARG A 92 -8.13 10.11 2.15
N TRP A 93 -7.78 10.27 3.42
CA TRP A 93 -6.90 11.34 3.86
C TRP A 93 -5.51 11.23 3.22
N VAL A 94 -4.91 10.03 3.20
CA VAL A 94 -3.60 9.76 2.63
C VAL A 94 -3.53 10.20 1.16
N TYR A 95 -4.51 9.82 0.35
CA TYR A 95 -4.50 10.18 -1.08
C TYR A 95 -4.76 11.66 -1.32
N ALA A 96 -5.65 12.27 -0.56
CA ALA A 96 -5.85 13.71 -0.61
C ALA A 96 -4.57 14.46 -0.21
N GLN A 97 -3.95 14.06 0.91
CA GLN A 97 -2.72 14.66 1.42
C GLN A 97 -1.52 14.48 0.50
N ALA A 98 -1.43 13.34 -0.21
CA ALA A 98 -0.32 13.06 -1.13
C ALA A 98 -0.36 13.93 -2.38
N LEU A 99 -1.54 14.16 -2.95
CA LEU A 99 -1.73 14.84 -4.24
C LEU A 99 -2.09 16.32 -4.11
N GLU A 100 -2.74 16.69 -3.01
CA GLU A 100 -3.13 18.06 -2.68
C GLU A 100 -2.75 18.38 -1.23
N PRO A 101 -1.44 18.42 -0.93
CA PRO A 101 -0.99 18.66 0.43
C PRO A 101 -1.39 20.07 0.89
N GLY A 102 -2.07 20.12 2.03
CA GLY A 102 -2.40 21.36 2.72
C GLY A 102 -1.28 21.80 3.67
N ASP A 103 -1.67 22.39 4.80
CA ASP A 103 -0.76 22.89 5.83
C ASP A 103 0.11 21.80 6.52
N TRP A 104 -0.16 20.52 6.23
CA TRP A 104 0.62 19.38 6.73
C TRP A 104 1.94 19.20 6.01
N HIS A 105 2.06 19.73 4.81
CA HIS A 105 3.23 19.53 3.96
C HIS A 105 4.23 20.69 4.18
N ASP A 106 5.36 20.38 4.76
CA ASP A 106 6.48 21.28 4.99
C ASP A 106 7.62 21.14 3.96
N GLY A 107 7.34 20.43 2.85
CA GLY A 107 8.32 20.14 1.80
C GLY A 107 8.95 18.75 1.92
N ASN A 108 8.69 18.00 2.99
CA ASN A 108 9.23 16.67 3.23
C ASN A 108 8.35 15.56 2.65
N LEU A 109 8.93 14.40 2.30
CA LEU A 109 8.16 13.22 1.87
C LEU A 109 7.25 12.68 2.98
N ILE A 110 7.67 12.79 4.23
CA ILE A 110 6.92 12.28 5.40
C ILE A 110 7.32 13.05 6.65
N SER A 111 6.37 13.22 7.57
CA SER A 111 6.60 13.68 8.92
C SER A 111 6.08 12.67 9.94
N VAL A 112 6.68 12.65 11.13
CA VAL A 112 6.18 11.83 12.27
C VAL A 112 4.74 12.21 12.63
N GLN A 113 4.37 13.48 12.44
CA GLN A 113 3.03 13.96 12.70
C GLN A 113 1.99 13.35 11.76
N GLU A 114 2.32 13.21 10.48
CA GLU A 114 1.47 12.51 9.50
C GLU A 114 1.34 11.03 9.82
N VAL A 115 2.42 10.36 10.19
CA VAL A 115 2.38 8.95 10.63
C VAL A 115 1.42 8.77 11.80
N ARG A 116 1.51 9.63 12.82
CA ARG A 116 0.60 9.61 13.98
C ARG A 116 -0.84 9.89 13.59
N HIS A 117 -1.06 10.84 12.68
CA HIS A 117 -2.42 11.19 12.23
C HIS A 117 -3.07 10.06 11.42
N ILE A 118 -2.31 9.41 10.53
CA ILE A 118 -2.76 8.20 9.81
C ILE A 118 -3.22 7.13 10.81
N HIS A 119 -2.43 6.90 11.86
CA HIS A 119 -2.80 5.95 12.90
C HIS A 119 -4.04 6.40 13.70
N VAL A 120 -4.18 7.68 14.00
CA VAL A 120 -5.40 8.24 14.62
C VAL A 120 -6.63 7.91 13.79
N LEU A 121 -6.61 8.23 12.49
CA LEU A 121 -7.74 7.99 11.60
C LEU A 121 -8.07 6.50 11.49
N ALA A 122 -7.05 5.66 11.30
CA ALA A 122 -7.24 4.22 11.11
C ALA A 122 -7.76 3.51 12.37
N MET A 123 -7.35 3.96 13.56
CA MET A 123 -7.57 3.21 14.80
C MET A 123 -8.67 3.78 15.69
N THR A 124 -8.99 5.07 15.62
CA THR A 124 -9.97 5.68 16.54
C THR A 124 -11.32 4.99 16.53
N PRO A 125 -11.95 4.66 15.37
CA PRO A 125 -13.28 4.05 15.39
C PRO A 125 -13.32 2.70 16.13
N VAL A 126 -12.33 1.84 15.91
CA VAL A 126 -12.26 0.54 16.57
C VAL A 126 -11.85 0.66 18.03
N TRP A 127 -10.94 1.58 18.34
CA TRP A 127 -10.45 1.80 19.70
C TRP A 127 -11.52 2.23 20.69
N GLN A 128 -12.48 3.03 20.24
CA GLN A 128 -13.60 3.51 21.08
C GLN A 128 -14.46 2.37 21.65
N ILE A 129 -14.51 1.21 20.96
CA ILE A 129 -15.32 0.08 21.43
C ILE A 129 -14.47 -1.11 21.89
N THR A 130 -13.24 -1.22 21.41
CA THR A 130 -12.35 -2.35 21.71
C THR A 130 -10.91 -1.83 21.78
N PRO A 131 -10.53 -1.10 22.83
CA PRO A 131 -9.13 -0.75 23.05
C PRO A 131 -8.28 -2.00 23.25
N HIS A 132 -6.98 -1.89 22.94
CA HIS A 132 -6.08 -3.02 23.16
C HIS A 132 -6.02 -3.39 24.65
N PRO A 133 -6.15 -4.67 25.03
CA PRO A 133 -6.27 -5.07 26.43
C PRO A 133 -5.04 -4.72 27.28
N ASP A 134 -3.85 -4.68 26.68
CA ASP A 134 -2.60 -4.37 27.35
C ASP A 134 -2.24 -2.88 27.28
N ALA A 135 -3.08 -2.03 26.68
CA ALA A 135 -2.82 -0.61 26.57
C ALA A 135 -2.90 0.09 27.93
N THR A 136 -1.98 1.00 28.18
CA THR A 136 -2.05 1.96 29.30
C THR A 136 -2.98 3.12 28.97
N ASP A 137 -3.32 3.94 29.95
CA ASP A 137 -4.13 5.15 29.78
C ASP A 137 -3.48 6.20 28.85
N ARG A 138 -2.18 6.06 28.56
CA ARG A 138 -1.43 6.95 27.68
C ARG A 138 -1.18 6.38 26.31
N GLU A 139 -1.54 5.14 26.09
CA GLU A 139 -1.47 4.47 24.78
C GLU A 139 -2.83 4.50 24.09
N GLY A 140 -2.83 4.81 22.80
CA GLY A 140 -4.07 4.89 22.02
C GLY A 140 -3.79 5.34 20.58
N PRO A 141 -4.83 5.69 19.84
CA PRO A 141 -4.67 6.17 18.47
C PRO A 141 -3.71 7.35 18.38
N GLY A 142 -2.65 7.20 17.60
CA GLY A 142 -1.61 8.22 17.42
C GLY A 142 -0.60 8.35 18.57
N GLN A 143 -0.75 7.60 19.66
CA GLN A 143 0.19 7.59 20.75
C GLN A 143 1.19 6.44 20.62
N PHE A 144 2.45 6.69 20.89
CA PHE A 144 3.46 5.64 20.90
C PHE A 144 3.24 4.68 22.07
N ARG A 145 3.65 3.42 21.88
CA ARG A 145 3.64 2.44 22.95
C ARG A 145 4.59 2.83 24.08
N GLU A 146 4.23 2.48 25.29
CA GLU A 146 4.99 2.75 26.52
C GLU A 146 5.49 1.48 27.20
N HIS A 147 5.50 0.35 26.50
CA HIS A 147 6.11 -0.89 26.95
C HIS A 147 6.70 -1.68 25.78
N ASP A 148 7.57 -2.63 26.09
CA ASP A 148 8.21 -3.49 25.12
C ASP A 148 7.21 -4.56 24.65
N ILE A 149 7.16 -4.77 23.36
CA ILE A 149 6.26 -5.74 22.72
C ILE A 149 7.05 -6.75 21.90
N ARG A 150 6.44 -7.91 21.66
CA ARG A 150 6.97 -8.96 20.79
C ARG A 150 5.91 -9.34 19.77
N PRO A 151 5.75 -8.53 18.69
CA PRO A 151 4.68 -8.73 17.73
C PRO A 151 4.80 -10.04 16.94
N PHE A 152 6.04 -10.60 16.88
CA PHE A 152 6.30 -11.81 16.11
C PHE A 152 7.08 -12.83 16.96
N GLY A 153 6.53 -14.01 17.11
CA GLY A 153 7.23 -15.12 17.77
C GLY A 153 8.42 -15.60 16.93
N GLY A 154 9.66 -15.27 17.38
CA GLY A 154 10.89 -15.63 16.68
C GLY A 154 11.28 -14.74 15.49
N GLY A 155 10.59 -13.62 15.28
CA GLY A 155 10.90 -12.61 14.28
C GLY A 155 11.75 -11.44 14.81
N MET A 156 11.68 -10.29 14.12
CA MET A 156 12.38 -9.08 14.53
C MET A 156 11.92 -8.61 15.92
N THR A 157 12.81 -7.99 16.65
CA THR A 157 12.51 -7.35 17.94
C THR A 157 12.50 -5.83 17.75
N PRO A 158 11.37 -5.15 18.02
CA PRO A 158 11.31 -3.69 17.97
C PRO A 158 12.26 -3.06 18.99
N PRO A 159 12.63 -1.78 18.81
CA PRO A 159 13.42 -1.06 19.80
C PRO A 159 12.69 -0.98 21.13
N SER A 160 13.43 -0.84 22.23
CA SER A 160 12.84 -0.58 23.56
C SER A 160 11.98 0.68 23.52
N TRP A 161 10.83 0.64 24.20
CA TRP A 161 9.79 1.65 24.09
C TRP A 161 10.25 3.12 24.31
N PRO A 162 11.19 3.43 25.21
CA PRO A 162 11.66 4.81 25.38
C PRO A 162 12.40 5.37 24.14
N LEU A 163 12.84 4.50 23.24
CA LEU A 163 13.56 4.87 22.03
C LEU A 163 12.62 5.02 20.81
N VAL A 164 11.36 4.64 20.92
CA VAL A 164 10.42 4.60 19.79
C VAL A 164 10.30 5.95 19.10
N GLY A 165 10.08 7.03 19.86
CA GLY A 165 9.93 8.37 19.29
C GLY A 165 11.17 8.81 18.51
N ALA A 166 12.37 8.60 19.10
CA ALA A 166 13.63 8.92 18.42
C ALA A 166 13.85 8.06 17.17
N ARG A 167 13.57 6.76 17.25
CA ARG A 167 13.74 5.86 16.10
C ARG A 167 12.76 6.15 14.95
N LEU A 168 11.55 6.57 15.26
CA LEU A 168 10.61 6.99 14.23
C LEU A 168 11.04 8.32 13.61
N GLN A 169 11.60 9.26 14.39
CA GLN A 169 12.16 10.49 13.86
C GLN A 169 13.36 10.20 12.96
N ASP A 170 14.33 9.38 13.42
CA ASP A 170 15.49 8.94 12.61
C ASP A 170 15.06 8.32 11.29
N TRP A 171 13.98 7.50 11.31
CA TRP A 171 13.43 6.88 10.11
C TRP A 171 12.82 7.92 9.15
N ALA A 172 12.04 8.88 9.67
CA ALA A 172 11.44 9.94 8.86
C ALA A 172 12.50 10.85 8.22
N ASP A 173 13.48 11.28 9.02
CA ASP A 173 14.58 12.12 8.56
C ASP A 173 15.41 11.39 7.48
N GLY A 174 15.79 10.14 7.74
CA GLY A 174 16.53 9.33 6.77
C GLY A 174 15.74 9.01 5.48
N LEU A 175 14.40 8.96 5.54
CA LEU A 175 13.56 8.83 4.33
C LEU A 175 13.58 10.15 3.54
N ASN A 176 13.43 11.28 4.21
CA ASN A 176 13.46 12.60 3.59
C ASN A 176 14.82 12.92 2.96
N GLU A 177 15.93 12.57 3.63
CA GLU A 177 17.28 12.69 3.06
C GLU A 177 17.50 11.85 1.79
N ARG A 178 16.76 10.74 1.65
CA ARG A 178 16.82 9.86 0.48
C ARG A 178 15.86 10.25 -0.64
N GLU A 179 15.12 11.36 -0.55
CA GLU A 179 14.09 11.73 -1.52
C GLU A 179 14.63 11.77 -2.96
N ASP A 180 15.76 12.44 -3.19
CA ASP A 180 16.38 12.52 -4.51
C ASP A 180 16.75 11.13 -5.07
N THR A 181 17.25 10.25 -4.23
CA THR A 181 17.55 8.86 -4.59
C THR A 181 16.29 8.07 -4.93
N LEU A 182 15.20 8.29 -4.19
CA LEU A 182 13.91 7.65 -4.47
C LEU A 182 13.28 8.17 -5.77
N ARG A 183 13.45 9.45 -6.08
CA ARG A 183 12.98 10.03 -7.34
C ARG A 183 13.82 9.61 -8.54
N SER A 184 15.13 9.39 -8.33
CA SER A 184 16.09 9.01 -9.36
C SER A 184 17.15 8.04 -8.81
N PRO A 185 16.82 6.72 -8.75
CA PRO A 185 17.73 5.71 -8.22
C PRO A 185 19.07 5.67 -8.97
N HIS A 186 20.16 5.49 -8.22
CA HIS A 186 21.49 5.34 -8.81
C HIS A 186 21.62 4.05 -9.63
N PRO A 187 22.61 3.97 -10.58
CA PRO A 187 22.86 2.74 -11.33
C PRO A 187 23.05 1.54 -10.39
N GLY A 188 22.30 0.48 -10.64
CA GLY A 188 22.32 -0.74 -9.83
C GLY A 188 21.34 -0.76 -8.65
N GLN A 189 20.67 0.34 -8.35
CA GLN A 189 19.56 0.40 -7.39
C GLN A 189 18.22 0.28 -8.12
N SER A 190 17.20 -0.21 -7.42
CA SER A 190 15.83 -0.23 -7.94
C SER A 190 14.88 0.44 -6.93
N LEU A 191 14.01 1.30 -7.41
CA LEU A 191 13.04 1.96 -6.55
C LEU A 191 12.19 0.98 -5.73
N PRO A 192 11.66 -0.13 -6.29
CA PRO A 192 10.90 -1.08 -5.49
C PRO A 192 11.67 -1.67 -4.31
N GLU A 193 12.97 -1.89 -4.43
CA GLU A 193 13.79 -2.41 -3.32
C GLU A 193 14.11 -1.32 -2.29
N LEU A 194 14.33 -0.08 -2.72
CA LEU A 194 14.46 1.06 -1.80
C LEU A 194 13.16 1.30 -1.01
N LEU A 195 12.00 1.20 -1.65
CA LEU A 195 10.70 1.30 -0.98
C LEU A 195 10.42 0.11 -0.04
N ALA A 196 10.87 -1.08 -0.43
CA ALA A 196 10.82 -2.26 0.44
C ALA A 196 11.65 -2.06 1.70
N GLN A 197 12.84 -1.45 1.57
CA GLN A 197 13.67 -1.08 2.71
C GLN A 197 12.97 -0.07 3.62
N VAL A 198 12.44 1.02 3.06
CA VAL A 198 11.71 2.06 3.80
C VAL A 198 10.54 1.47 4.58
N HIS A 199 9.75 0.61 3.93
CA HIS A 199 8.60 -0.05 4.56
C HIS A 199 9.02 -1.01 5.69
N ASN A 200 10.05 -1.82 5.46
CA ASN A 200 10.57 -2.73 6.47
C ASN A 200 11.17 -1.98 7.66
N GLU A 201 11.93 -0.90 7.42
CA GLU A 201 12.48 -0.05 8.49
C GLU A 201 11.38 0.52 9.38
N PHE A 202 10.26 0.99 8.81
CA PHE A 202 9.09 1.45 9.57
C PHE A 202 8.49 0.33 10.43
N GLU A 203 8.22 -0.81 9.80
CA GLU A 203 7.63 -1.97 10.50
C GLU A 203 8.54 -2.48 11.64
N ARG A 204 9.85 -2.30 11.54
CA ARG A 204 10.81 -2.63 12.60
C ARG A 204 10.77 -1.65 13.78
N VAL A 205 10.43 -0.38 13.57
CA VAL A 205 10.21 0.56 14.68
C VAL A 205 9.00 0.16 15.50
N HIS A 206 7.93 -0.28 14.83
CA HIS A 206 6.69 -0.76 15.44
C HIS A 206 6.17 0.21 16.51
N PRO A 207 5.84 1.46 16.12
CA PRO A 207 5.71 2.55 17.08
C PRO A 207 4.47 2.47 17.97
N PHE A 208 3.44 1.75 17.58
CA PHE A 208 2.16 1.70 18.28
C PHE A 208 1.93 0.36 18.97
N ILE A 209 1.00 0.30 19.92
CA ILE A 209 0.65 -0.95 20.58
C ILE A 209 -0.15 -1.90 19.66
N ASP A 210 -0.95 -1.34 18.74
CA ASP A 210 -1.72 -2.05 17.71
C ASP A 210 -1.76 -1.20 16.43
N GLY A 211 -2.15 -1.78 15.30
CA GLY A 211 -2.37 -1.06 14.04
C GLY A 211 -1.12 -0.71 13.24
N ASN A 212 0.06 -1.19 13.64
CA ASN A 212 1.31 -0.87 12.92
C ASN A 212 1.27 -1.29 11.45
N GLY A 213 0.89 -2.52 11.15
CA GLY A 213 0.81 -2.99 9.77
C GLY A 213 -0.18 -2.17 8.90
N ARG A 214 -1.32 -1.76 9.47
CA ARG A 214 -2.30 -0.87 8.79
C ARG A 214 -1.69 0.51 8.52
N ALA A 215 -1.10 1.11 9.55
CA ALA A 215 -0.43 2.40 9.43
C ALA A 215 0.77 2.33 8.46
N GLY A 216 1.62 1.30 8.54
CA GLY A 216 2.78 1.14 7.67
C GLY A 216 2.42 1.01 6.18
N ARG A 217 1.35 0.30 5.84
CA ARG A 217 0.87 0.24 4.45
C ARG A 217 0.32 1.57 3.95
N LEU A 218 -0.42 2.30 4.78
CA LEU A 218 -0.92 3.65 4.46
C LEU A 218 0.23 4.67 4.32
N VAL A 219 1.21 4.63 5.20
CA VAL A 219 2.43 5.46 5.14
C VAL A 219 3.23 5.17 3.87
N LEU A 220 3.41 3.90 3.51
CA LEU A 220 4.03 3.51 2.25
C LEU A 220 3.28 4.11 1.06
N ASN A 221 1.95 4.06 1.06
CA ASN A 221 1.14 4.60 -0.02
C ASN A 221 1.18 6.13 -0.08
N LEU A 222 1.28 6.83 1.06
CA LEU A 222 1.52 8.28 1.09
C LEU A 222 2.82 8.64 0.36
N VAL A 223 3.91 7.95 0.70
CA VAL A 223 5.23 8.15 0.08
C VAL A 223 5.20 7.82 -1.41
N LEU A 224 4.62 6.68 -1.80
CA LEU A 224 4.49 6.25 -3.20
C LEU A 224 3.79 7.30 -4.05
N VAL A 225 2.63 7.78 -3.60
CA VAL A 225 1.83 8.73 -4.38
C VAL A 225 2.52 10.09 -4.47
N ARG A 226 3.22 10.54 -3.41
CA ARG A 226 4.08 11.75 -3.44
C ARG A 226 5.24 11.64 -4.42
N LEU A 227 5.76 10.44 -4.61
CA LEU A 227 6.79 10.14 -5.62
C LEU A 227 6.20 10.00 -7.04
N GLY A 228 4.87 10.04 -7.19
CA GLY A 228 4.17 9.89 -8.47
C GLY A 228 4.01 8.44 -8.92
N TYR A 229 4.02 7.50 -7.98
CA TYR A 229 3.77 6.08 -8.20
C TYR A 229 2.38 5.66 -7.75
N PRO A 230 1.73 4.70 -8.42
CA PRO A 230 0.46 4.17 -7.96
C PRO A 230 0.61 3.48 -6.58
N PRO A 231 -0.43 3.53 -5.75
CA PRO A 231 -0.38 2.89 -4.45
C PRO A 231 -0.25 1.36 -4.55
N VAL A 232 0.20 0.74 -3.47
CA VAL A 232 0.33 -0.71 -3.32
C VAL A 232 -0.87 -1.25 -2.55
N ILE A 233 -1.51 -2.28 -3.09
CA ILE A 233 -2.50 -3.10 -2.38
C ILE A 233 -1.94 -4.50 -2.23
N VAL A 234 -1.58 -4.89 -1.01
CA VAL A 234 -1.21 -6.27 -0.69
C VAL A 234 -2.48 -7.09 -0.54
N LEU A 235 -2.72 -8.01 -1.47
CA LEU A 235 -3.94 -8.81 -1.48
C LEU A 235 -3.93 -9.81 -0.31
N LYS A 236 -5.10 -10.06 0.32
CA LYS A 236 -5.23 -10.99 1.46
C LYS A 236 -4.69 -12.40 1.17
N GLN A 237 -4.84 -12.87 -0.04
CA GLN A 237 -4.29 -14.16 -0.47
C GLN A 237 -2.75 -14.18 -0.60
N GLN A 238 -2.12 -13.01 -0.62
CA GLN A 238 -0.66 -12.85 -0.64
C GLN A 238 -0.07 -12.73 0.78
N ARG A 239 -0.88 -12.83 1.85
CA ARG A 239 -0.44 -12.64 3.24
C ARG A 239 0.81 -13.44 3.58
N ALA A 240 0.82 -14.73 3.29
CA ALA A 240 1.98 -15.60 3.58
C ALA A 240 3.23 -15.16 2.80
N GLN A 241 3.08 -14.79 1.52
CA GLN A 241 4.17 -14.28 0.70
C GLN A 241 4.70 -12.95 1.22
N TYR A 242 3.81 -12.03 1.61
CA TYR A 242 4.17 -10.73 2.17
C TYR A 242 4.96 -10.88 3.47
N LEU A 243 4.47 -11.69 4.41
CA LEU A 243 5.17 -11.92 5.69
C LEU A 243 6.53 -12.59 5.48
N ALA A 244 6.63 -13.57 4.57
CA ALA A 244 7.91 -14.18 4.23
C ALA A 244 8.89 -13.19 3.59
N ALA A 245 8.40 -12.27 2.75
CA ALA A 245 9.22 -11.22 2.14
C ALA A 245 9.69 -10.19 3.19
N MET A 246 8.84 -9.84 4.16
CA MET A 246 9.22 -8.98 5.29
C MET A 246 10.32 -9.64 6.14
N GLN A 247 10.21 -10.94 6.43
CA GLN A 247 11.27 -11.68 7.15
C GLN A 247 12.60 -11.69 6.39
N GLN A 248 12.58 -11.82 5.06
CA GLN A 248 13.81 -11.72 4.26
C GLN A 248 14.39 -10.31 4.29
N ALA A 249 13.53 -9.28 4.24
CA ALA A 249 13.94 -7.88 4.38
C ALA A 249 14.57 -7.60 5.77
N ASP A 250 14.11 -8.23 6.84
CA ASP A 250 14.73 -8.15 8.18
C ASP A 250 16.19 -8.63 8.19
N HIS A 251 16.57 -9.48 7.24
CA HIS A 251 17.94 -9.98 7.04
C HIS A 251 18.69 -9.25 5.92
N GLY A 252 18.12 -8.16 5.38
CA GLY A 252 18.74 -7.32 4.34
C GLY A 252 18.45 -7.74 2.89
N ASP A 253 17.64 -8.78 2.64
CA ASP A 253 17.21 -9.13 1.27
C ASP A 253 15.87 -8.44 0.96
N PHE A 254 15.93 -7.25 0.41
CA PHE A 254 14.77 -6.45 0.01
C PHE A 254 14.15 -6.88 -1.32
N GLY A 255 14.80 -7.74 -2.07
CA GLY A 255 14.37 -8.14 -3.41
C GLY A 255 12.99 -8.78 -3.47
N PRO A 256 12.64 -9.77 -2.63
CA PRO A 256 11.32 -10.40 -2.63
C PRO A 256 10.18 -9.43 -2.28
N LEU A 257 10.41 -8.54 -1.32
CA LEU A 257 9.44 -7.51 -0.95
C LEU A 257 9.32 -6.47 -2.08
N GLY A 258 10.42 -5.98 -2.63
CA GLY A 258 10.43 -5.06 -3.76
C GLY A 258 9.71 -5.61 -5.00
N GLU A 259 9.88 -6.91 -5.30
CA GLU A 259 9.13 -7.56 -6.38
C GLU A 259 7.62 -7.60 -6.11
N LEU A 260 7.22 -7.87 -4.85
CA LEU A 260 5.81 -7.86 -4.47
C LEU A 260 5.22 -6.45 -4.64
N LEU A 261 5.92 -5.41 -4.15
CA LEU A 261 5.49 -4.02 -4.28
C LEU A 261 5.39 -3.60 -5.76
N ALA A 262 6.40 -3.92 -6.59
CA ALA A 262 6.38 -3.60 -8.02
C ALA A 262 5.21 -4.25 -8.77
N ARG A 263 4.88 -5.50 -8.44
CA ARG A 263 3.70 -6.17 -9.01
C ARG A 263 2.41 -5.51 -8.60
N ALA A 264 2.27 -5.15 -7.32
CA ALA A 264 1.07 -4.49 -6.82
C ALA A 264 0.89 -3.09 -7.44
N MET A 265 1.98 -2.31 -7.63
CA MET A 265 1.94 -1.04 -8.35
C MET A 265 1.49 -1.22 -9.81
N ASN A 266 2.06 -2.20 -10.53
CA ASN A 266 1.64 -2.52 -11.90
C ASN A 266 0.18 -2.96 -11.96
N ASP A 267 -0.28 -3.78 -11.02
CA ASP A 267 -1.67 -4.24 -10.97
C ASP A 267 -2.63 -3.07 -10.76
N ASN A 268 -2.33 -2.16 -9.82
CA ASN A 268 -3.16 -0.98 -9.58
C ASN A 268 -3.16 0.00 -10.75
N LEU A 269 -1.98 0.23 -11.35
CA LEU A 269 -1.88 1.08 -12.54
C LEU A 269 -2.78 0.57 -13.66
N ASN A 270 -2.69 -0.73 -13.97
CA ASN A 270 -3.43 -1.32 -15.07
C ASN A 270 -4.92 -1.55 -14.76
N ARG A 271 -5.27 -1.74 -13.50
CA ARG A 271 -6.65 -2.00 -13.09
C ARG A 271 -7.48 -0.74 -12.91
N PHE A 272 -6.92 0.28 -12.26
CA PHE A 272 -7.69 1.45 -11.83
C PHE A 272 -7.30 2.73 -12.56
N ILE A 273 -6.02 2.97 -12.85
CA ILE A 273 -5.54 4.26 -13.33
C ILE A 273 -5.59 4.32 -14.85
N VAL A 274 -4.84 3.48 -15.54
CA VAL A 274 -4.73 3.49 -17.01
C VAL A 274 -6.09 3.40 -17.71
N PRO A 275 -7.04 2.52 -17.33
CA PRO A 275 -8.33 2.44 -18.00
C PRO A 275 -9.11 3.74 -17.98
N ASN A 276 -8.97 4.50 -16.91
CA ASN A 276 -9.71 5.74 -16.69
C ASN A 276 -9.04 6.98 -17.32
N VAL A 277 -7.70 7.07 -17.24
CA VAL A 277 -6.96 8.21 -17.83
C VAL A 277 -6.71 8.04 -19.33
N ALA A 278 -6.55 6.80 -19.81
CA ALA A 278 -6.31 6.53 -21.23
C ALA A 278 -7.57 6.65 -22.11
N GLY A 279 -8.74 6.55 -21.49
CA GLY A 279 -10.02 6.52 -22.20
C GLY A 279 -10.26 5.22 -23.00
N PRO A 280 -11.50 5.01 -23.49
CA PRO A 280 -11.89 3.77 -24.18
C PRO A 280 -11.11 3.49 -25.47
N ALA A 281 -10.60 4.54 -26.15
CA ALA A 281 -9.90 4.41 -27.42
C ALA A 281 -8.55 3.68 -27.37
N ARG A 282 -8.01 3.43 -26.17
CA ARG A 282 -6.69 2.81 -25.98
C ARG A 282 -6.72 1.38 -25.48
N LEU A 283 -7.86 0.95 -24.97
CA LEU A 283 -8.04 -0.44 -24.53
C LEU A 283 -8.58 -1.25 -25.69
N VAL A 284 -7.83 -2.27 -26.10
CA VAL A 284 -8.23 -3.20 -27.14
C VAL A 284 -8.75 -4.47 -26.48
N PRO A 285 -9.96 -4.96 -26.84
CA PRO A 285 -10.42 -6.27 -26.35
C PRO A 285 -9.39 -7.36 -26.65
N LEU A 286 -9.12 -8.25 -25.68
CA LEU A 286 -8.19 -9.38 -25.89
C LEU A 286 -8.53 -10.21 -27.14
N ALA A 287 -9.82 -10.27 -27.49
CA ALA A 287 -10.28 -10.94 -28.70
C ALA A 287 -9.74 -10.29 -29.99
N ALA A 288 -9.49 -8.99 -29.99
CA ALA A 288 -8.93 -8.29 -31.15
C ALA A 288 -7.42 -8.55 -31.34
N LEU A 289 -6.75 -9.08 -30.32
CA LEU A 289 -5.33 -9.48 -30.37
C LEU A 289 -5.13 -10.94 -30.81
N VAL A 290 -6.21 -11.68 -31.06
CA VAL A 290 -6.15 -13.08 -31.53
C VAL A 290 -5.60 -13.11 -32.95
N ASN A 291 -4.61 -13.96 -33.20
CA ASN A 291 -4.00 -14.21 -34.48
C ASN A 291 -3.51 -15.66 -34.56
N GLU A 292 -2.83 -16.03 -35.64
CA GLU A 292 -2.30 -17.40 -35.84
C GLU A 292 -1.34 -17.84 -34.72
N ALA A 293 -0.62 -16.90 -34.10
CA ALA A 293 0.34 -17.18 -33.03
C ALA A 293 -0.28 -17.21 -31.63
N TYR A 294 -1.40 -16.51 -31.40
CA TYR A 294 -1.99 -16.29 -30.08
C TYR A 294 -3.50 -16.51 -30.06
N SER A 295 -3.94 -17.60 -29.43
CA SER A 295 -5.36 -17.83 -29.17
C SER A 295 -5.88 -16.96 -28.02
N LEU A 296 -7.19 -16.73 -27.97
CA LEU A 296 -7.84 -16.00 -26.87
C LEU A 296 -7.55 -16.63 -25.49
N ALA A 297 -7.51 -17.96 -25.42
CA ALA A 297 -7.17 -18.68 -24.19
C ALA A 297 -5.72 -18.42 -23.76
N ALA A 298 -4.79 -18.41 -24.71
CA ALA A 298 -3.38 -18.09 -24.44
C ALA A 298 -3.20 -16.63 -23.98
N LEU A 299 -3.91 -15.67 -24.58
CA LEU A 299 -3.90 -14.27 -24.20
C LEU A 299 -4.49 -14.07 -22.80
N ARG A 300 -5.63 -14.69 -22.47
CA ARG A 300 -6.21 -14.66 -21.12
C ARG A 300 -5.24 -15.24 -20.07
N GLN A 301 -4.61 -16.36 -20.37
CA GLN A 301 -3.63 -16.97 -19.48
C GLN A 301 -2.37 -16.09 -19.33
N ALA A 302 -1.93 -15.40 -20.38
CA ALA A 302 -0.81 -14.48 -20.34
C ALA A 302 -1.16 -13.26 -19.47
N ALA A 303 -2.37 -12.71 -19.59
CA ALA A 303 -2.87 -11.63 -18.74
C ALA A 303 -2.93 -12.05 -17.27
N GLN A 304 -3.56 -13.18 -16.95
CA GLN A 304 -3.63 -13.72 -15.57
C GLN A 304 -2.26 -13.98 -14.95
N ARG A 305 -1.24 -14.26 -15.76
CA ARG A 305 0.14 -14.47 -15.29
C ARG A 305 1.00 -13.20 -15.30
N GLY A 306 0.41 -12.03 -15.57
CA GLY A 306 1.13 -10.76 -15.67
C GLY A 306 2.17 -10.72 -16.79
N ARG A 307 1.94 -11.47 -17.89
CA ARG A 307 2.81 -11.47 -19.08
C ARG A 307 2.26 -10.60 -20.21
N LEU A 308 1.05 -10.17 -20.07
CA LEU A 308 0.34 -9.23 -20.92
C LEU A 308 -0.35 -8.25 -19.97
N ASP A 309 -0.12 -6.98 -20.17
CA ASP A 309 -0.80 -5.93 -19.44
C ASP A 309 -2.26 -5.89 -19.92
N ALA A 310 -3.16 -6.27 -19.04
CA ALA A 310 -4.58 -6.34 -19.34
C ALA A 310 -5.38 -5.95 -18.11
N VAL A 311 -6.47 -5.22 -18.33
CA VAL A 311 -7.50 -4.90 -17.35
C VAL A 311 -8.68 -5.85 -17.50
N GLN A 312 -9.32 -6.20 -16.40
CA GLN A 312 -10.54 -7.02 -16.38
C GLN A 312 -11.77 -6.13 -16.42
#